data_d16fc6df838a91402d6650882b34953a
#
_entry.id   d16fc6df838a91402d6650882b34953a
#
_cell.length_a   1.000
_cell.length_b   1.000
_cell.length_c   1.000
_cell.angle_alpha   90.00
_cell.angle_beta   90.00
_cell.angle_gamma   90.00
#
_symmetry.space_group_name_H-M   'P 1'
#
loop_
_entity.id
_entity.type
_entity.pdbx_description
1 polymer ?
#
loop_
_entity_poly.entity_id
_entity_poly.type
_entity_poly.pdbx_seq_one_letter_code
_entity_poly.pdbx_strand_id
1 'polypeptide(L)'
;MTEIGYALSSEEHAPNDLVRYARRAEQAGFTFALISDHYHPWIDSQGHSPFVWSVIGAIAHATERLRLGTGVTCPMIRIHPAIVAQAAATAAAMMPGRFFLGVGTGENLNEHITGDRWPPYALRREMLEEAVQVIRLLWRGGSQSHYGKHYTVENARIYTLPDEPTPIMVAGGGPASTELAGRIGDGLIGTAPKQELLKQFDAAGGTGKPRYGQVTVCWARDEATARRTAYEIWPTAAIEGELSQELPTPAHFEQAAQMIGEEQVAKTIICGPDPKRHIEGIKKFVEAGYDHVYVHQVGRDQEGFFQFYEQQILPEFQASRTRERGKNRLRQHGIQLGSLFQESRTRERGKNS
;
A
#
# COMPACT_ATOMS: atom_id res chain seq x y z
N MET A 1 -8.60 14.55 -2.23
CA MET A 1 -8.92 14.15 -0.84
C MET A 1 -7.96 13.05 -0.43
N THR A 2 -7.27 13.17 0.69
CA THR A 2 -6.32 12.14 1.14
C THR A 2 -7.03 11.14 2.03
N GLU A 3 -6.81 9.87 1.79
CA GLU A 3 -7.25 8.79 2.65
C GLU A 3 -6.10 8.29 3.52
N ILE A 4 -6.39 7.99 4.79
CA ILE A 4 -5.38 7.50 5.72
C ILE A 4 -5.62 6.02 5.99
N GLY A 5 -4.56 5.23 5.79
CA GLY A 5 -4.52 3.79 5.99
C GLY A 5 -3.55 3.37 7.09
N TYR A 6 -3.58 2.08 7.40
CA TYR A 6 -2.72 1.45 8.39
C TYR A 6 -1.87 0.34 7.75
N ALA A 7 -0.61 0.23 8.13
CA ALA A 7 0.25 -0.88 7.72
C ALA A 7 0.17 -2.03 8.73
N LEU A 8 -0.21 -3.19 8.24
CA LEU A 8 -0.18 -4.45 8.98
C LEU A 8 1.18 -5.11 8.74
N SER A 9 2.15 -4.83 9.62
CA SER A 9 3.50 -5.40 9.55
C SER A 9 3.47 -6.87 9.99
N SER A 10 3.52 -7.78 9.04
CA SER A 10 3.55 -9.21 9.33
C SER A 10 4.87 -9.67 9.93
N GLU A 11 5.92 -8.90 9.81
CA GLU A 11 7.23 -9.15 10.40
C GLU A 11 7.23 -8.97 11.92
N GLU A 12 6.43 -8.01 12.42
CA GLU A 12 6.40 -7.64 13.84
C GLU A 12 5.28 -8.33 14.63
N HIS A 13 4.24 -8.85 13.95
CA HIS A 13 3.01 -9.23 14.63
C HIS A 13 2.56 -10.65 14.30
N ALA A 14 2.12 -11.36 15.35
CA ALA A 14 1.51 -12.69 15.21
C ALA A 14 0.21 -12.64 14.40
N PRO A 15 -0.20 -13.72 13.72
CA PRO A 15 -1.34 -13.72 12.79
C PRO A 15 -2.65 -13.25 13.43
N ASN A 16 -2.94 -13.66 14.68
CA ASN A 16 -4.14 -13.21 15.38
C ASN A 16 -4.08 -11.72 15.78
N ASP A 17 -2.89 -11.19 16.01
CA ASP A 17 -2.69 -9.78 16.29
C ASP A 17 -2.94 -8.93 15.05
N LEU A 18 -2.47 -9.38 13.88
CA LEU A 18 -2.76 -8.72 12.60
C LEU A 18 -4.28 -8.61 12.34
N VAL A 19 -5.03 -9.68 12.62
CA VAL A 19 -6.50 -9.66 12.49
C VAL A 19 -7.12 -8.68 13.49
N ARG A 20 -6.66 -8.69 14.75
CA ARG A 20 -7.12 -7.74 15.78
C ARG A 20 -6.80 -6.30 15.40
N TYR A 21 -5.61 -6.03 14.88
CA TYR A 21 -5.20 -4.68 14.47
C TYR A 21 -5.95 -4.19 13.22
N ALA A 22 -6.25 -5.06 12.26
CA ALA A 22 -7.10 -4.68 11.13
C ALA A 22 -8.49 -4.23 11.59
N ARG A 23 -9.11 -4.98 12.50
CA ARG A 23 -10.38 -4.60 13.13
C ARG A 23 -10.28 -3.30 13.93
N ARG A 24 -9.21 -3.13 14.70
CA ARG A 24 -8.98 -1.92 15.49
C ARG A 24 -8.73 -0.70 14.60
N ALA A 25 -7.99 -0.85 13.49
CA ALA A 25 -7.79 0.19 12.50
C ALA A 25 -9.12 0.66 11.89
N GLU A 26 -10.00 -0.28 11.51
CA GLU A 26 -11.35 0.07 11.04
C GLU A 26 -12.14 0.86 12.08
N GLN A 27 -12.10 0.44 13.35
CA GLN A 27 -12.78 1.11 14.47
C GLN A 27 -12.23 2.52 14.72
N ALA A 28 -10.92 2.71 14.62
CA ALA A 28 -10.25 4.00 14.77
C ALA A 28 -10.54 4.97 13.61
N GLY A 29 -11.07 4.49 12.48
CA GLY A 29 -11.43 5.32 11.34
C GLY A 29 -10.41 5.34 10.21
N PHE A 30 -9.42 4.42 10.19
CA PHE A 30 -8.63 4.16 9.01
C PHE A 30 -9.52 3.57 7.91
N THR A 31 -9.29 3.99 6.66
CA THR A 31 -10.18 3.61 5.55
C THR A 31 -9.66 2.43 4.75
N PHE A 32 -8.39 2.11 4.90
CA PHE A 32 -7.74 0.96 4.25
C PHE A 32 -6.54 0.48 5.07
N ALA A 33 -6.05 -0.70 4.74
CA ALA A 33 -4.80 -1.22 5.25
C ALA A 33 -4.01 -1.93 4.15
N LEU A 34 -2.68 -1.96 4.29
CA LEU A 34 -1.80 -2.81 3.51
C LEU A 34 -1.10 -3.79 4.44
N ILE A 35 -1.04 -5.07 4.03
CA ILE A 35 -0.35 -6.11 4.77
C ILE A 35 0.91 -6.56 4.02
N SER A 36 2.05 -6.60 4.69
CA SER A 36 3.31 -7.08 4.12
C SER A 36 3.29 -8.60 3.87
N ASP A 37 3.84 -9.06 2.74
CA ASP A 37 3.91 -10.47 2.35
C ASP A 37 5.35 -10.93 2.33
N HIS A 38 5.85 -11.34 3.49
CA HIS A 38 7.20 -11.81 3.71
C HIS A 38 7.23 -13.31 4.06
N TYR A 39 8.37 -13.95 3.85
CA TYR A 39 8.68 -15.28 4.36
C TYR A 39 9.55 -15.19 5.62
N HIS A 40 10.48 -14.23 5.65
CA HIS A 40 11.30 -13.91 6.79
C HIS A 40 11.00 -12.51 7.32
N PRO A 41 11.13 -12.25 8.63
CA PRO A 41 11.28 -10.87 9.12
C PRO A 41 12.61 -10.28 8.61
N TRP A 42 12.76 -8.96 8.69
CA TRP A 42 14.01 -8.31 8.31
C TRP A 42 15.15 -8.65 9.27
N ILE A 43 14.84 -8.79 10.55
CA ILE A 43 15.76 -9.19 11.64
C ILE A 43 15.02 -10.16 12.56
N ASP A 44 15.74 -11.07 13.19
CA ASP A 44 15.14 -12.12 14.02
C ASP A 44 14.32 -11.58 15.21
N SER A 45 14.69 -10.41 15.75
CA SER A 45 13.97 -9.79 16.88
C SER A 45 12.55 -9.31 16.55
N GLN A 46 12.18 -9.12 15.28
CA GLN A 46 10.80 -8.84 14.85
C GLN A 46 9.90 -10.05 15.07
N GLY A 47 10.40 -11.26 14.86
CA GLY A 47 9.89 -12.50 15.42
C GLY A 47 8.73 -13.17 14.68
N HIS A 48 8.19 -12.57 13.62
CA HIS A 48 7.04 -13.10 12.89
C HIS A 48 7.24 -13.04 11.38
N SER A 49 6.51 -13.87 10.66
CA SER A 49 6.23 -13.75 9.23
C SER A 49 5.17 -14.79 8.82
N PRO A 50 3.89 -14.60 9.21
CA PRO A 50 2.84 -15.56 8.89
C PRO A 50 2.54 -15.55 7.39
N PHE A 51 2.03 -16.67 6.87
CA PHE A 51 1.56 -16.73 5.49
C PHE A 51 0.36 -15.80 5.29
N VAL A 52 0.58 -14.71 4.58
CA VAL A 52 -0.32 -13.56 4.52
C VAL A 52 -1.72 -13.90 3.98
N TRP A 53 -1.81 -14.83 3.03
CA TRP A 53 -3.08 -15.20 2.42
C TRP A 53 -4.06 -15.87 3.39
N SER A 54 -3.54 -16.61 4.39
CA SER A 54 -4.37 -17.12 5.50
C SER A 54 -4.88 -15.99 6.39
N VAL A 55 -4.02 -15.00 6.69
CA VAL A 55 -4.37 -13.84 7.51
C VAL A 55 -5.38 -12.93 6.81
N ILE A 56 -5.23 -12.71 5.50
CA ILE A 56 -6.19 -11.95 4.67
C ILE A 56 -7.59 -12.56 4.75
N GLY A 57 -7.70 -13.89 4.66
CA GLY A 57 -8.99 -14.58 4.82
C GLY A 57 -9.64 -14.32 6.19
N ALA A 58 -8.86 -14.32 7.26
CA ALA A 58 -9.35 -14.01 8.60
C ALA A 58 -9.74 -12.53 8.76
N ILE A 59 -8.96 -11.60 8.18
CA ILE A 59 -9.29 -10.16 8.17
C ILE A 59 -10.57 -9.90 7.38
N ALA A 60 -10.76 -10.58 6.25
CA ALA A 60 -11.98 -10.47 5.46
C ALA A 60 -13.25 -10.74 6.28
N HIS A 61 -13.17 -11.72 7.17
CA HIS A 61 -14.29 -12.06 8.07
C HIS A 61 -14.40 -11.13 9.28
N ALA A 62 -13.29 -10.53 9.73
CA ALA A 62 -13.23 -9.70 10.93
C ALA A 62 -13.55 -8.21 10.69
N THR A 63 -13.62 -7.76 9.43
CA THR A 63 -13.83 -6.36 9.02
C THR A 63 -14.99 -6.23 8.03
N GLU A 64 -15.68 -5.09 8.05
CA GLU A 64 -16.85 -4.84 7.19
C GLU A 64 -16.59 -3.78 6.11
N ARG A 65 -15.77 -2.77 6.40
CA ARG A 65 -15.58 -1.59 5.55
C ARG A 65 -14.13 -1.35 5.16
N LEU A 66 -13.19 -1.86 5.96
CA LEU A 66 -11.76 -1.67 5.73
C LEU A 66 -11.38 -2.25 4.36
N ARG A 67 -10.83 -1.42 3.48
CA ARG A 67 -10.20 -1.92 2.26
C ARG A 67 -8.85 -2.51 2.61
N LEU A 68 -8.49 -3.63 1.99
CA LEU A 68 -7.24 -4.34 2.27
C LEU A 68 -6.47 -4.60 0.99
N GLY A 69 -5.18 -4.36 1.01
CA GLY A 69 -4.26 -4.74 -0.05
C GLY A 69 -3.01 -5.43 0.48
N THR A 70 -2.30 -6.13 -0.39
CA THR A 70 -0.94 -6.56 -0.07
C THR A 70 0.05 -5.41 -0.29
N GLY A 71 1.04 -5.27 0.58
CA GLY A 71 1.99 -4.18 0.52
C GLY A 71 3.45 -4.63 0.68
N VAL A 72 4.02 -5.48 -0.25
CA VAL A 72 3.44 -6.00 -1.49
C VAL A 72 3.75 -7.50 -1.64
N THR A 73 2.95 -8.20 -2.43
CA THR A 73 3.27 -9.59 -2.82
C THR A 73 4.25 -9.59 -4.00
N CYS A 74 5.23 -10.49 -3.99
CA CYS A 74 6.10 -10.78 -5.12
C CYS A 74 5.56 -12.02 -5.87
N PRO A 75 4.88 -11.85 -7.04
CA PRO A 75 4.30 -12.97 -7.77
C PRO A 75 5.30 -13.56 -8.77
N MET A 76 6.50 -13.96 -8.32
CA MET A 76 7.56 -14.33 -9.26
C MET A 76 8.19 -15.71 -8.97
N ILE A 77 8.95 -15.83 -7.87
CA ILE A 77 9.77 -17.00 -7.58
C ILE A 77 9.14 -17.86 -6.48
N ARG A 78 8.99 -17.29 -5.27
CA ARG A 78 8.43 -17.99 -4.12
C ARG A 78 6.99 -18.42 -4.34
N ILE A 79 6.19 -17.59 -5.01
CA ILE A 79 4.80 -17.90 -5.32
C ILE A 79 4.54 -17.61 -6.81
N HIS A 80 4.19 -18.67 -7.56
CA HIS A 80 3.88 -18.56 -8.99
C HIS A 80 2.67 -17.62 -9.23
N PRO A 81 2.67 -16.78 -10.28
CA PRO A 81 1.59 -15.80 -10.54
C PRO A 81 0.19 -16.43 -10.68
N ALA A 82 0.08 -17.67 -11.15
CA ALA A 82 -1.19 -18.36 -11.19
C ALA A 82 -1.77 -18.66 -9.81
N ILE A 83 -0.93 -18.93 -8.82
CA ILE A 83 -1.34 -19.15 -7.42
C ILE A 83 -1.73 -17.81 -6.78
N VAL A 84 -0.95 -16.75 -7.04
CA VAL A 84 -1.31 -15.40 -6.59
C VAL A 84 -2.64 -14.95 -7.20
N ALA A 85 -2.87 -15.24 -8.50
CA ALA A 85 -4.14 -14.93 -9.16
C ALA A 85 -5.33 -15.60 -8.47
N GLN A 86 -5.20 -16.88 -8.11
CA GLN A 86 -6.25 -17.61 -7.39
C GLN A 86 -6.48 -17.08 -5.98
N ALA A 87 -5.39 -16.82 -5.24
CA ALA A 87 -5.46 -16.31 -3.88
C ALA A 87 -6.13 -14.91 -3.84
N ALA A 88 -5.72 -14.01 -4.73
CA ALA A 88 -6.27 -12.65 -4.83
C ALA A 88 -7.74 -12.66 -5.28
N ALA A 89 -8.11 -13.52 -6.23
CA ALA A 89 -9.51 -13.69 -6.63
C ALA A 89 -10.39 -14.17 -5.47
N THR A 90 -9.87 -15.13 -4.67
CA THR A 90 -10.56 -15.61 -3.46
C THR A 90 -10.72 -14.49 -2.43
N ALA A 91 -9.65 -13.73 -2.14
CA ALA A 91 -9.69 -12.60 -1.22
C ALA A 91 -10.69 -11.53 -1.68
N ALA A 92 -10.71 -11.21 -2.97
CA ALA A 92 -11.64 -10.24 -3.54
C ALA A 92 -13.10 -10.72 -3.48
N ALA A 93 -13.36 -12.01 -3.71
CA ALA A 93 -14.70 -12.60 -3.55
C ALA A 93 -15.18 -12.58 -2.08
N MET A 94 -14.27 -12.74 -1.11
CA MET A 94 -14.58 -12.61 0.33
C MET A 94 -14.77 -11.14 0.76
N MET A 95 -14.20 -10.18 0.03
CA MET A 95 -14.25 -8.74 0.33
C MET A 95 -14.70 -7.94 -0.90
N PRO A 96 -15.96 -8.07 -1.36
CA PRO A 96 -16.44 -7.39 -2.57
C PRO A 96 -16.18 -5.89 -2.55
N GLY A 97 -15.46 -5.38 -3.56
CA GLY A 97 -15.07 -3.96 -3.69
C GLY A 97 -14.05 -3.45 -2.66
N ARG A 98 -13.54 -4.29 -1.76
CA ARG A 98 -12.62 -3.89 -0.67
C ARG A 98 -11.19 -4.43 -0.81
N PHE A 99 -10.96 -5.41 -1.67
CA PHE A 99 -9.63 -5.98 -1.88
C PHE A 99 -8.94 -5.38 -3.11
N PHE A 100 -7.63 -5.14 -3.00
CA PHE A 100 -6.74 -4.83 -4.12
C PHE A 100 -5.42 -5.60 -3.96
N LEU A 101 -4.82 -5.99 -5.09
CA LEU A 101 -3.56 -6.70 -5.09
C LEU A 101 -2.40 -5.72 -5.27
N GLY A 102 -1.54 -5.57 -4.26
CA GLY A 102 -0.28 -4.86 -4.39
C GLY A 102 0.85 -5.83 -4.77
N VAL A 103 1.59 -5.52 -5.83
CA VAL A 103 2.69 -6.36 -6.32
C VAL A 103 3.99 -5.60 -6.46
N GLY A 104 5.11 -6.31 -6.31
CA GLY A 104 6.45 -5.74 -6.45
C GLY A 104 7.47 -6.77 -6.92
N THR A 105 8.70 -6.30 -7.13
CA THR A 105 9.82 -7.14 -7.62
C THR A 105 10.48 -7.98 -6.52
N GLY A 106 9.99 -7.88 -5.28
CA GLY A 106 10.45 -8.66 -4.14
C GLY A 106 11.86 -8.32 -3.65
N GLU A 107 12.27 -9.05 -2.63
CA GLU A 107 13.58 -9.01 -2.00
C GLU A 107 14.18 -10.43 -1.94
N ASN A 108 15.49 -10.53 -2.09
CA ASN A 108 16.20 -11.81 -1.98
C ASN A 108 15.91 -12.52 -0.64
N LEU A 109 15.76 -11.74 0.43
CA LEU A 109 15.38 -12.22 1.78
C LEU A 109 14.19 -13.21 1.74
N ASN A 110 13.20 -12.94 0.91
CA ASN A 110 11.95 -13.69 0.86
C ASN A 110 11.89 -14.72 -0.28
N GLU A 111 12.57 -14.42 -1.38
CA GLU A 111 12.35 -15.16 -2.63
C GLU A 111 13.33 -16.32 -2.84
N HIS A 112 14.53 -16.28 -2.24
CA HIS A 112 15.56 -17.32 -2.41
C HIS A 112 15.22 -18.68 -1.78
N ILE A 113 14.20 -18.72 -0.91
CA ILE A 113 13.87 -19.90 -0.07
C ILE A 113 13.50 -21.16 -0.86
N THR A 114 13.10 -21.01 -2.11
CA THR A 114 12.78 -22.12 -3.01
C THR A 114 14.00 -22.71 -3.70
N GLY A 115 15.19 -22.11 -3.50
CA GLY A 115 16.45 -22.56 -4.07
C GLY A 115 16.78 -21.96 -5.44
N ASP A 116 15.91 -21.14 -5.98
CA ASP A 116 16.16 -20.41 -7.23
C ASP A 116 17.16 -19.27 -7.00
N ARG A 117 17.92 -18.95 -8.06
CA ARG A 117 18.83 -17.82 -8.04
C ARG A 117 18.04 -16.51 -8.05
N TRP A 118 18.49 -15.56 -7.22
CA TRP A 118 17.97 -14.21 -7.25
C TRP A 118 18.33 -13.50 -8.57
N PRO A 119 17.35 -13.10 -9.41
CA PRO A 119 17.66 -12.52 -10.71
C PRO A 119 18.11 -11.06 -10.60
N PRO A 120 18.90 -10.55 -11.58
CA PRO A 120 19.18 -9.14 -11.68
C PRO A 120 17.90 -8.29 -11.78
N TYR A 121 17.94 -7.07 -11.26
CA TYR A 121 16.76 -6.19 -11.18
C TYR A 121 16.04 -5.99 -12.53
N ALA A 122 16.75 -5.84 -13.63
CA ALA A 122 16.13 -5.71 -14.96
C ALA A 122 15.27 -6.93 -15.31
N LEU A 123 15.76 -8.14 -14.99
CA LEU A 123 15.04 -9.39 -15.25
C LEU A 123 13.82 -9.51 -14.30
N ARG A 124 13.96 -9.12 -13.04
CA ARG A 124 12.84 -9.11 -12.09
C ARG A 124 11.68 -8.20 -12.57
N ARG A 125 11.99 -7.06 -13.20
CA ARG A 125 10.96 -6.20 -13.78
C ARG A 125 10.24 -6.84 -14.96
N GLU A 126 10.96 -7.55 -15.85
CA GLU A 126 10.35 -8.32 -16.95
C GLU A 126 9.44 -9.44 -16.40
N MET A 127 9.93 -10.17 -15.39
CA MET A 127 9.15 -11.21 -14.71
C MET A 127 7.87 -10.65 -14.08
N LEU A 128 7.95 -9.51 -13.39
CA LEU A 128 6.78 -8.87 -12.78
C LEU A 128 5.76 -8.44 -13.84
N GLU A 129 6.21 -7.89 -14.96
CA GLU A 129 5.33 -7.50 -16.05
C GLU A 129 4.57 -8.71 -16.63
N GLU A 130 5.27 -9.82 -16.87
CA GLU A 130 4.66 -11.04 -17.36
C GLU A 130 3.74 -11.67 -16.30
N ALA A 131 4.13 -11.64 -15.01
CA ALA A 131 3.30 -12.12 -13.91
C ALA A 131 1.95 -11.38 -13.84
N VAL A 132 1.95 -10.06 -13.99
CA VAL A 132 0.71 -9.26 -14.03
C VAL A 132 -0.16 -9.64 -15.25
N GLN A 133 0.46 -9.92 -16.41
CA GLN A 133 -0.27 -10.40 -17.59
C GLN A 133 -0.93 -11.75 -17.32
N VAL A 134 -0.21 -12.70 -16.72
CA VAL A 134 -0.74 -14.02 -16.32
C VAL A 134 -1.90 -13.88 -15.34
N ILE A 135 -1.76 -13.04 -14.31
CA ILE A 135 -2.81 -12.81 -13.32
C ILE A 135 -4.07 -12.27 -14.00
N ARG A 136 -3.94 -11.24 -14.83
CA ARG A 136 -5.07 -10.65 -15.56
C ARG A 136 -5.69 -11.63 -16.58
N LEU A 137 -4.88 -12.45 -17.22
CA LEU A 137 -5.37 -13.49 -18.12
C LEU A 137 -6.27 -14.48 -17.40
N LEU A 138 -5.83 -15.00 -16.25
CA LEU A 138 -6.58 -15.97 -15.46
C LEU A 138 -7.88 -15.37 -14.90
N TRP A 139 -7.91 -14.10 -14.59
CA TRP A 139 -9.12 -13.38 -14.11
C TRP A 139 -10.18 -13.13 -15.19
N ARG A 140 -9.88 -13.39 -16.47
CA ARG A 140 -10.91 -13.39 -17.52
C ARG A 140 -11.89 -14.54 -17.41
N GLY A 141 -11.58 -15.54 -16.59
CA GLY A 141 -12.37 -16.77 -16.47
C GLY A 141 -12.19 -17.72 -17.67
N GLY A 142 -12.90 -18.82 -17.62
CA GLY A 142 -12.72 -19.89 -18.61
C GLY A 142 -11.38 -20.63 -18.45
N SER A 143 -11.07 -21.55 -19.33
CA SER A 143 -9.77 -22.24 -19.38
C SER A 143 -8.76 -21.36 -20.11
N GLN A 144 -7.64 -21.07 -19.49
CA GLN A 144 -6.59 -20.21 -20.00
C GLN A 144 -5.26 -20.95 -20.07
N SER A 145 -4.47 -20.65 -21.09
CA SER A 145 -3.09 -21.12 -21.21
C SER A 145 -2.18 -19.93 -21.56
N HIS A 146 -0.97 -19.94 -21.05
CA HIS A 146 0.07 -18.95 -21.31
C HIS A 146 1.42 -19.64 -21.46
N TYR A 147 2.14 -19.34 -22.51
CA TYR A 147 3.47 -19.85 -22.79
C TYR A 147 4.40 -18.66 -23.01
N GLY A 148 4.84 -18.06 -21.91
CA GLY A 148 5.65 -16.87 -21.93
C GLY A 148 7.16 -17.12 -21.81
N LYS A 149 7.89 -16.06 -21.61
CA LYS A 149 9.35 -16.13 -21.41
C LYS A 149 9.70 -16.66 -20.02
N HIS A 150 8.91 -16.33 -19.02
CA HIS A 150 9.20 -16.61 -17.61
C HIS A 150 8.19 -17.58 -16.98
N TYR A 151 6.95 -17.59 -17.47
CA TYR A 151 5.90 -18.41 -16.88
C TYR A 151 5.18 -19.24 -17.92
N THR A 152 4.80 -20.44 -17.50
CA THR A 152 3.92 -21.33 -18.26
C THR A 152 2.70 -21.66 -17.42
N VAL A 153 1.53 -21.53 -18.02
CA VAL A 153 0.25 -21.96 -17.46
C VAL A 153 -0.48 -22.78 -18.52
N GLU A 154 -0.99 -23.94 -18.14
CA GLU A 154 -1.69 -24.84 -19.07
C GLU A 154 -3.11 -25.15 -18.56
N ASN A 155 -4.11 -24.89 -19.40
CA ASN A 155 -5.50 -25.27 -19.16
C ASN A 155 -6.03 -24.89 -17.76
N ALA A 156 -5.52 -23.77 -17.19
CA ALA A 156 -5.88 -23.33 -15.85
C ALA A 156 -7.20 -22.54 -15.87
N ARG A 157 -8.05 -22.81 -14.89
CA ARG A 157 -9.32 -22.11 -14.69
C ARG A 157 -9.50 -21.72 -13.24
N ILE A 158 -9.70 -20.44 -12.98
CA ILE A 158 -10.14 -19.94 -11.67
C ILE A 158 -11.68 -19.97 -11.68
N TYR A 159 -12.25 -20.75 -10.77
CA TYR A 159 -13.72 -20.93 -10.67
C TYR A 159 -14.38 -19.87 -9.78
N THR A 160 -13.67 -19.41 -8.74
CA THR A 160 -14.15 -18.35 -7.84
C THR A 160 -13.52 -17.03 -8.27
N LEU A 161 -14.29 -16.19 -8.95
CA LEU A 161 -13.90 -14.85 -9.35
C LEU A 161 -14.81 -13.84 -8.67
N PRO A 162 -14.32 -12.64 -8.32
CA PRO A 162 -15.18 -11.55 -7.86
C PRO A 162 -16.03 -11.01 -9.01
N ASP A 163 -17.17 -10.40 -8.67
CA ASP A 163 -18.06 -9.76 -9.67
C ASP A 163 -17.41 -8.53 -10.31
N GLU A 164 -16.56 -7.82 -9.57
CA GLU A 164 -15.83 -6.64 -10.04
C GLU A 164 -14.32 -6.96 -10.22
N PRO A 165 -13.66 -6.36 -11.23
CA PRO A 165 -12.22 -6.53 -11.43
C PRO A 165 -11.43 -6.09 -10.19
N THR A 166 -10.50 -6.94 -9.75
CA THR A 166 -9.57 -6.62 -8.65
C THR A 166 -8.48 -5.69 -9.14
N PRO A 167 -8.32 -4.48 -8.56
CA PRO A 167 -7.24 -3.58 -8.97
C PRO A 167 -5.86 -4.13 -8.59
N ILE A 168 -4.87 -3.91 -9.47
CA ILE A 168 -3.46 -4.28 -9.23
C ILE A 168 -2.65 -2.99 -9.04
N MET A 169 -2.15 -2.77 -7.80
CA MET A 169 -1.23 -1.68 -7.49
C MET A 169 0.20 -2.20 -7.63
N VAL A 170 1.09 -1.41 -8.23
CA VAL A 170 2.48 -1.83 -8.47
C VAL A 170 3.42 -0.97 -7.64
N ALA A 171 4.38 -1.60 -6.95
CA ALA A 171 5.38 -0.91 -6.17
C ALA A 171 6.40 -0.18 -7.06
N GLY A 172 6.70 1.07 -6.71
CA GLY A 172 7.68 1.91 -7.39
C GLY A 172 8.52 2.73 -6.41
N GLY A 173 9.76 2.30 -6.17
CA GLY A 173 10.71 3.02 -5.30
C GLY A 173 11.79 3.79 -6.07
N GLY A 174 11.96 3.53 -7.36
CA GLY A 174 12.91 4.19 -8.25
C GLY A 174 12.32 4.46 -9.63
N PRO A 175 13.07 5.16 -10.52
CA PRO A 175 12.56 5.57 -11.83
C PRO A 175 11.98 4.43 -12.66
N ALA A 176 12.72 3.35 -12.81
CA ALA A 176 12.33 2.23 -13.67
C ALA A 176 11.14 1.42 -13.14
N SER A 177 11.02 1.23 -11.81
CA SER A 177 9.85 0.56 -11.21
C SER A 177 8.61 1.46 -11.25
N THR A 178 8.78 2.75 -11.11
CA THR A 178 7.69 3.71 -11.16
C THR A 178 7.13 3.86 -12.59
N GLU A 179 8.00 3.86 -13.61
CA GLU A 179 7.59 3.79 -15.01
C GLU A 179 6.80 2.49 -15.29
N LEU A 180 7.32 1.35 -14.83
CA LEU A 180 6.62 0.07 -14.96
C LEU A 180 5.24 0.15 -14.29
N ALA A 181 5.14 0.68 -13.07
CA ALA A 181 3.88 0.84 -12.36
C ALA A 181 2.86 1.67 -13.16
N GLY A 182 3.28 2.77 -13.78
CA GLY A 182 2.41 3.58 -14.65
C GLY A 182 1.87 2.79 -15.84
N ARG A 183 2.71 1.96 -16.44
CA ARG A 183 2.42 1.19 -17.65
C ARG A 183 1.49 0.00 -17.39
N ILE A 184 1.75 -0.79 -16.35
CA ILE A 184 1.04 -2.05 -16.12
C ILE A 184 0.08 -2.03 -14.93
N GLY A 185 0.23 -1.08 -13.97
CA GLY A 185 -0.57 -1.02 -12.76
C GLY A 185 -1.87 -0.25 -12.92
N ASP A 186 -2.82 -0.54 -12.04
CA ASP A 186 -4.04 0.26 -11.84
C ASP A 186 -3.80 1.35 -10.76
N GLY A 187 -2.62 1.38 -10.15
CA GLY A 187 -2.13 2.38 -9.21
C GLY A 187 -0.68 2.15 -8.80
N LEU A 188 -0.16 3.04 -7.95
CA LEU A 188 1.21 3.03 -7.45
C LEU A 188 1.25 2.81 -5.94
N ILE A 189 2.23 2.03 -5.46
CA ILE A 189 2.61 1.97 -4.05
C ILE A 189 4.06 2.47 -3.94
N GLY A 190 4.32 3.49 -3.10
CA GLY A 190 5.64 4.04 -2.87
C GLY A 190 5.94 4.28 -1.40
N THR A 191 7.23 4.37 -1.06
CA THR A 191 7.70 4.54 0.32
C THR A 191 8.43 5.86 0.56
N ALA A 192 8.47 6.73 -0.45
CA ALA A 192 9.14 8.02 -0.35
C ALA A 192 8.32 9.15 -0.99
N PRO A 193 8.25 10.34 -0.36
CA PRO A 193 7.50 11.49 -0.88
C PRO A 193 8.30 12.24 -1.97
N LYS A 194 8.64 11.55 -3.08
CA LYS A 194 9.42 12.10 -4.19
C LYS A 194 8.51 12.46 -5.37
N GLN A 195 8.25 13.74 -5.55
CA GLN A 195 7.39 14.27 -6.62
C GLN A 195 7.86 13.85 -8.03
N GLU A 196 9.17 13.71 -8.25
CA GLU A 196 9.74 13.32 -9.53
C GLU A 196 9.30 11.91 -9.94
N LEU A 197 9.20 10.99 -8.98
CA LEU A 197 8.71 9.63 -9.26
C LEU A 197 7.23 9.65 -9.66
N LEU A 198 6.42 10.49 -9.02
CA LEU A 198 5.00 10.61 -9.37
C LEU A 198 4.80 11.24 -10.76
N LYS A 199 5.64 12.18 -11.15
CA LYS A 199 5.63 12.71 -12.53
C LYS A 199 5.99 11.64 -13.56
N GLN A 200 6.94 10.76 -13.24
CA GLN A 200 7.30 9.62 -14.10
C GLN A 200 6.15 8.61 -14.20
N PHE A 201 5.48 8.32 -13.08
CA PHE A 201 4.28 7.50 -13.05
C PHE A 201 3.20 8.06 -13.97
N ASP A 202 2.93 9.37 -13.90
CA ASP A 202 1.96 10.04 -14.75
C ASP A 202 2.33 9.96 -16.23
N ALA A 203 3.59 10.25 -16.56
CA ALA A 203 4.10 10.18 -17.93
C ALA A 203 4.01 8.77 -18.53
N ALA A 204 4.09 7.73 -17.70
CA ALA A 204 3.98 6.33 -18.10
C ALA A 204 2.53 5.80 -18.16
N GLY A 205 1.52 6.67 -18.05
CA GLY A 205 0.11 6.29 -18.11
C GLY A 205 -0.58 6.16 -16.73
N GLY A 206 0.05 6.69 -15.67
CA GLY A 206 -0.47 6.67 -14.30
C GLY A 206 -1.40 7.82 -13.94
N THR A 207 -1.60 8.80 -14.85
CA THR A 207 -2.46 9.96 -14.57
C THR A 207 -3.87 9.53 -14.17
N GLY A 208 -4.34 10.03 -13.02
CA GLY A 208 -5.66 9.70 -12.47
C GLY A 208 -5.77 8.38 -11.74
N LYS A 209 -4.72 7.55 -11.74
CA LYS A 209 -4.67 6.30 -10.97
C LYS A 209 -4.32 6.59 -9.50
N PRO A 210 -4.82 5.78 -8.52
CA PRO A 210 -4.53 5.96 -7.10
C PRO A 210 -3.05 5.75 -6.77
N ARG A 211 -2.57 6.49 -5.74
CA ARG A 211 -1.18 6.51 -5.30
C ARG A 211 -1.10 6.33 -3.80
N TYR A 212 -0.59 5.19 -3.38
CA TYR A 212 -0.44 4.80 -1.98
C TYR A 212 0.97 5.09 -1.51
N GLY A 213 1.12 5.92 -0.46
CA GLY A 213 2.41 6.26 0.13
C GLY A 213 2.54 5.74 1.55
N GLN A 214 3.69 5.10 1.89
CA GLN A 214 3.97 4.64 3.25
C GLN A 214 4.76 5.67 4.02
N VAL A 215 4.24 6.09 5.17
CA VAL A 215 4.99 6.82 6.18
C VAL A 215 5.25 5.92 7.37
N THR A 216 6.50 5.85 7.82
CA THR A 216 6.90 5.05 8.99
C THR A 216 7.03 5.95 10.22
N VAL A 217 6.40 5.52 11.31
CA VAL A 217 6.39 6.21 12.58
C VAL A 217 6.69 5.25 13.73
N CYS A 218 7.15 5.75 14.84
CA CYS A 218 7.21 5.04 16.10
C CYS A 218 6.60 5.94 17.19
N TRP A 219 5.35 5.70 17.50
CA TRP A 219 4.67 6.37 18.58
C TRP A 219 5.01 5.68 19.92
N ALA A 220 5.35 6.45 20.90
CA ALA A 220 5.41 6.06 22.32
C ALA A 220 5.04 7.30 23.16
N ARG A 221 4.88 7.11 24.46
CA ARG A 221 4.48 8.19 25.39
C ARG A 221 5.52 9.32 25.51
N ASP A 222 6.76 9.04 25.17
CA ASP A 222 7.86 10.00 25.09
C ASP A 222 8.79 9.70 23.92
N GLU A 223 9.52 10.72 23.45
CA GLU A 223 10.37 10.63 22.27
C GLU A 223 11.57 9.71 22.47
N ALA A 224 12.17 9.67 23.67
CA ALA A 224 13.34 8.85 23.94
C ALA A 224 12.99 7.35 23.86
N THR A 225 11.84 6.96 24.41
CA THR A 225 11.32 5.60 24.29
C THR A 225 11.00 5.26 22.84
N ALA A 226 10.37 6.18 22.09
CA ALA A 226 10.04 5.96 20.68
C ALA A 226 11.31 5.75 19.82
N ARG A 227 12.33 6.59 19.98
CA ARG A 227 13.60 6.47 19.26
C ARG A 227 14.32 5.14 19.53
N ARG A 228 14.40 4.76 20.80
CA ARG A 228 14.98 3.48 21.19
C ARG A 228 14.22 2.31 20.59
N THR A 229 12.89 2.31 20.69
CA THR A 229 12.04 1.26 20.10
C THR A 229 12.23 1.16 18.60
N ALA A 230 12.23 2.30 17.89
CA ALA A 230 12.48 2.33 16.45
C ALA A 230 13.83 1.72 16.09
N TYR A 231 14.88 2.05 16.84
CA TYR A 231 16.22 1.50 16.64
C TYR A 231 16.30 0.01 16.95
N GLU A 232 15.64 -0.47 18.00
CA GLU A 232 15.65 -1.89 18.39
C GLU A 232 14.84 -2.79 17.44
N ILE A 233 13.71 -2.30 16.93
CA ILE A 233 12.77 -3.10 16.13
C ILE A 233 12.97 -2.93 14.63
N TRP A 234 13.37 -1.72 14.18
CA TRP A 234 13.47 -1.39 12.76
C TRP A 234 14.77 -0.68 12.38
N PRO A 235 15.95 -1.20 12.82
CA PRO A 235 17.25 -0.56 12.47
C PRO A 235 17.49 -0.55 10.97
N THR A 236 16.91 -1.49 10.24
CA THR A 236 17.02 -1.65 8.78
C THR A 236 16.38 -0.50 7.99
N ALA A 237 15.53 0.33 8.61
CA ALA A 237 14.92 1.50 7.96
C ALA A 237 15.93 2.51 7.42
N ALA A 238 17.15 2.51 7.94
CA ALA A 238 18.22 3.39 7.50
C ALA A 238 19.24 2.70 6.54
N ILE A 239 18.96 1.49 6.07
CA ILE A 239 19.74 0.84 5.00
C ILE A 239 19.34 1.49 3.67
N GLU A 240 20.30 2.17 3.05
CA GLU A 240 20.08 2.88 1.78
C GLU A 240 20.40 2.02 0.55
N GLY A 241 19.78 2.37 -0.57
CA GLY A 241 20.07 1.81 -1.89
C GLY A 241 19.50 0.42 -2.13
N GLU A 242 20.19 -0.35 -2.98
CA GLU A 242 19.73 -1.68 -3.42
C GLU A 242 20.01 -2.79 -2.41
N LEU A 243 20.78 -2.50 -1.35
CA LEU A 243 21.23 -3.50 -0.38
C LEU A 243 20.05 -4.23 0.29
N SER A 244 18.95 -3.51 0.58
CA SER A 244 17.73 -4.08 1.15
C SER A 244 17.05 -5.11 0.24
N GLN A 245 17.30 -5.07 -1.07
CA GLN A 245 16.76 -6.04 -2.02
C GLN A 245 17.67 -7.25 -2.26
N GLU A 246 18.96 -7.12 -1.94
CA GLU A 246 19.97 -8.11 -2.29
C GLU A 246 20.39 -9.02 -1.11
N LEU A 247 20.25 -8.57 0.14
CA LEU A 247 20.59 -9.36 1.30
C LEU A 247 19.65 -10.57 1.47
N PRO A 248 20.21 -11.80 1.63
CA PRO A 248 19.38 -13.01 1.56
C PRO A 248 18.82 -13.49 2.90
N THR A 249 19.31 -13.03 4.04
CA THR A 249 18.89 -13.58 5.36
C THR A 249 18.79 -12.50 6.43
N PRO A 250 17.96 -12.70 7.49
CA PRO A 250 17.90 -11.81 8.63
C PRO A 250 19.28 -11.54 9.25
N ALA A 251 20.13 -12.56 9.35
CA ALA A 251 21.48 -12.41 9.89
C ALA A 251 22.34 -11.40 9.11
N HIS A 252 22.18 -11.31 7.78
CA HIS A 252 22.89 -10.31 6.97
C HIS A 252 22.34 -8.91 7.22
N PHE A 253 21.03 -8.77 7.39
CA PHE A 253 20.41 -7.50 7.77
C PHE A 253 20.84 -7.05 9.15
N GLU A 254 20.96 -7.96 10.13
CA GLU A 254 21.47 -7.66 11.46
C GLU A 254 22.94 -7.18 11.42
N GLN A 255 23.78 -7.82 10.60
CA GLN A 255 25.17 -7.37 10.39
C GLN A 255 25.21 -5.97 9.77
N ALA A 256 24.40 -5.70 8.75
CA ALA A 256 24.32 -4.37 8.14
C ALA A 256 23.80 -3.31 9.13
N ALA A 257 22.84 -3.68 9.97
CA ALA A 257 22.26 -2.81 11.00
C ALA A 257 23.26 -2.44 12.11
N GLN A 258 24.30 -3.23 12.35
CA GLN A 258 25.36 -2.88 13.31
C GLN A 258 26.12 -1.60 12.96
N MET A 259 26.11 -1.19 11.68
CA MET A 259 26.73 0.06 11.22
C MET A 259 25.81 1.27 11.35
N ILE A 260 24.57 1.08 11.78
CA ILE A 260 23.54 2.12 11.85
C ILE A 260 23.35 2.52 13.32
N GLY A 261 23.36 3.82 13.58
CA GLY A 261 23.08 4.36 14.92
C GLY A 261 21.62 4.80 15.08
N GLU A 262 21.17 4.94 16.33
CA GLU A 262 19.81 5.39 16.68
C GLU A 262 19.44 6.71 15.98
N GLU A 263 20.38 7.66 15.87
CA GLU A 263 20.15 8.93 15.20
C GLU A 263 19.83 8.81 13.70
N GLN A 264 20.43 7.82 13.02
CA GLN A 264 20.17 7.57 11.61
C GLN A 264 18.75 7.03 11.43
N VAL A 265 18.32 6.09 12.27
CA VAL A 265 16.96 5.55 12.29
C VAL A 265 15.94 6.66 12.58
N ALA A 266 16.23 7.52 13.58
CA ALA A 266 15.34 8.63 13.95
C ALA A 266 15.21 9.74 12.89
N LYS A 267 16.07 9.75 11.84
CA LYS A 267 15.90 10.62 10.66
C LYS A 267 14.91 10.05 9.65
N THR A 268 14.76 8.73 9.61
CA THR A 268 13.86 8.03 8.66
C THR A 268 12.49 7.73 9.26
N ILE A 269 12.44 7.48 10.58
CA ILE A 269 11.22 7.15 11.31
C ILE A 269 10.79 8.34 12.17
N ILE A 270 9.51 8.72 12.09
CA ILE A 270 8.94 9.80 12.92
C ILE A 270 8.70 9.25 14.33
N CYS A 271 9.54 9.66 15.30
CA CYS A 271 9.50 9.14 16.65
C CYS A 271 8.81 10.11 17.63
N GLY A 272 8.00 9.57 18.55
CA GLY A 272 7.42 10.29 19.69
C GLY A 272 5.95 10.68 19.56
N PRO A 273 5.40 11.35 20.60
CA PRO A 273 3.97 11.64 20.71
C PRO A 273 3.54 13.01 20.15
N ASP A 274 4.42 13.77 19.50
CA ASP A 274 4.05 15.09 18.97
C ASP A 274 3.17 14.97 17.72
N PRO A 275 1.86 15.32 17.78
CA PRO A 275 0.96 15.17 16.65
C PRO A 275 1.35 16.02 15.43
N LYS A 276 2.03 17.15 15.63
CA LYS A 276 2.47 18.02 14.53
C LYS A 276 3.45 17.28 13.61
N ARG A 277 4.41 16.57 14.19
CA ARG A 277 5.41 15.80 13.43
C ARG A 277 4.77 14.70 12.57
N HIS A 278 3.77 13.98 13.12
CA HIS A 278 3.02 12.96 12.39
C HIS A 278 2.20 13.57 11.24
N ILE A 279 1.47 14.66 11.51
CA ILE A 279 0.69 15.37 10.49
C ILE A 279 1.60 15.91 9.38
N GLU A 280 2.72 16.53 9.72
CA GLU A 280 3.71 17.02 8.73
C GLU A 280 4.29 15.89 7.90
N GLY A 281 4.60 14.75 8.52
CA GLY A 281 5.05 13.55 7.82
C GLY A 281 4.06 13.07 6.75
N ILE A 282 2.79 12.97 7.11
CA ILE A 282 1.71 12.61 6.18
C ILE A 282 1.56 13.68 5.09
N LYS A 283 1.58 14.98 5.45
CA LYS A 283 1.46 16.09 4.49
C LYS A 283 2.56 16.10 3.43
N LYS A 284 3.79 15.69 3.75
CA LYS A 284 4.86 15.57 2.76
C LYS A 284 4.49 14.61 1.62
N PHE A 285 3.84 13.49 1.92
CA PHE A 285 3.33 12.57 0.90
C PHE A 285 2.20 13.19 0.09
N VAL A 286 1.25 13.87 0.75
CA VAL A 286 0.15 14.58 0.08
C VAL A 286 0.67 15.66 -0.87
N GLU A 287 1.62 16.47 -0.43
CA GLU A 287 2.27 17.53 -1.22
C GLU A 287 3.08 16.98 -2.40
N ALA A 288 3.68 15.80 -2.23
CA ALA A 288 4.32 15.09 -3.33
C ALA A 288 3.32 14.57 -4.38
N GLY A 289 2.04 14.40 -4.01
CA GLY A 289 0.96 14.00 -4.91
C GLY A 289 0.35 12.62 -4.62
N TYR A 290 0.59 12.03 -3.45
CA TYR A 290 -0.12 10.83 -3.00
C TYR A 290 -1.53 11.18 -2.51
N ASP A 291 -2.50 10.34 -2.84
CA ASP A 291 -3.91 10.49 -2.43
C ASP A 291 -4.32 9.49 -1.34
N HIS A 292 -3.51 8.44 -1.12
CA HIS A 292 -3.64 7.47 -0.05
C HIS A 292 -2.32 7.41 0.73
N VAL A 293 -2.35 7.64 2.03
CA VAL A 293 -1.15 7.54 2.89
C VAL A 293 -1.43 6.52 4.00
N TYR A 294 -0.64 5.46 4.04
CA TYR A 294 -0.75 4.46 5.10
C TYR A 294 0.43 4.57 6.07
N VAL A 295 0.11 4.38 7.34
CA VAL A 295 1.02 4.61 8.45
C VAL A 295 1.50 3.29 8.98
N HIS A 296 2.81 3.07 8.93
CA HIS A 296 3.49 1.96 9.55
C HIS A 296 3.94 2.38 10.96
N GLN A 297 3.26 1.86 11.99
CA GLN A 297 3.64 2.03 13.39
C GLN A 297 4.62 0.93 13.78
N VAL A 298 5.85 1.29 14.04
CA VAL A 298 6.89 0.42 14.60
C VAL A 298 6.70 0.25 16.10
N GLY A 299 6.85 -0.98 16.58
CA GLY A 299 6.83 -1.27 18.01
C GLY A 299 5.51 -1.87 18.52
N ARG A 300 5.53 -2.29 19.78
CA ARG A 300 4.50 -3.16 20.36
C ARG A 300 3.25 -2.44 20.87
N ASP A 301 3.32 -1.15 21.20
CA ASP A 301 2.16 -0.38 21.72
C ASP A 301 1.28 0.10 20.58
N GLN A 302 0.61 -0.83 19.92
CA GLN A 302 -0.32 -0.53 18.83
C GLN A 302 -1.60 0.12 19.35
N GLU A 303 -2.10 -0.25 20.54
CA GLU A 303 -3.31 0.36 21.08
C GLU A 303 -3.12 1.83 21.46
N GLY A 304 -1.99 2.18 22.09
CA GLY A 304 -1.65 3.59 22.35
C GLY A 304 -1.53 4.40 21.08
N PHE A 305 -0.93 3.83 20.02
CA PHE A 305 -0.88 4.44 18.70
C PHE A 305 -2.28 4.65 18.10
N PHE A 306 -3.17 3.64 18.14
CA PHE A 306 -4.53 3.79 17.62
C PHE A 306 -5.31 4.89 18.33
N GLN A 307 -5.23 4.96 19.67
CA GLN A 307 -5.88 6.02 20.45
C GLN A 307 -5.32 7.39 20.10
N PHE A 308 -4.01 7.53 19.94
CA PHE A 308 -3.38 8.78 19.55
C PHE A 308 -3.82 9.23 18.15
N TYR A 309 -3.83 8.31 17.16
CA TYR A 309 -4.26 8.63 15.79
C TYR A 309 -5.74 8.97 15.70
N GLU A 310 -6.59 8.22 16.36
CA GLU A 310 -8.04 8.44 16.42
C GLU A 310 -8.39 9.84 16.97
N GLN A 311 -7.67 10.27 18.00
CA GLN A 311 -7.95 11.52 18.71
C GLN A 311 -7.24 12.74 18.12
N GLN A 312 -6.01 12.59 17.62
CA GLN A 312 -5.14 13.72 17.30
C GLN A 312 -4.80 13.85 15.81
N ILE A 313 -4.81 12.76 15.05
CA ILE A 313 -4.29 12.77 13.67
C ILE A 313 -5.42 12.65 12.63
N LEU A 314 -6.25 11.62 12.74
CA LEU A 314 -7.29 11.35 11.73
C LEU A 314 -8.32 12.48 11.57
N PRO A 315 -8.73 13.22 12.64
CA PRO A 315 -9.66 14.33 12.50
C PRO A 315 -9.17 15.44 11.56
N GLU A 316 -7.85 15.71 11.50
CA GLU A 316 -7.27 16.73 10.61
C GLU A 316 -7.51 16.43 9.12
N PHE A 317 -7.46 15.15 8.74
CA PHE A 317 -7.68 14.72 7.36
C PHE A 317 -9.16 14.50 7.04
N GLN A 318 -9.99 14.15 8.02
CA GLN A 318 -11.45 14.00 7.89
C GLN A 318 -12.17 15.35 7.77
N ALA A 319 -11.78 16.38 8.53
CA ALA A 319 -12.33 17.73 8.45
C ALA A 319 -12.13 18.37 7.06
N SER A 320 -11.02 18.09 6.41
CA SER A 320 -10.76 18.49 5.02
C SER A 320 -11.74 17.85 4.04
N ARG A 321 -12.15 16.62 4.27
CA ARG A 321 -13.18 15.89 3.47
C ARG A 321 -14.53 16.61 3.49
N THR A 322 -14.97 17.10 4.65
CA THR A 322 -16.27 17.78 4.83
C THR A 322 -16.27 19.15 4.16
N ARG A 323 -15.18 19.90 4.27
CA ARG A 323 -15.03 21.24 3.66
C ARG A 323 -15.00 21.18 2.12
N GLU A 324 -14.33 20.20 1.52
CA GLU A 324 -14.29 20.05 0.06
C GLU A 324 -15.61 19.53 -0.52
N ARG A 325 -16.28 18.59 0.15
CA ARG A 325 -17.63 18.16 -0.24
C ARG A 325 -18.62 19.31 -0.22
N GLY A 326 -18.53 20.18 0.80
CA GLY A 326 -19.33 21.40 0.89
C GLY A 326 -19.06 22.36 -0.28
N LYS A 327 -17.80 22.61 -0.63
CA LYS A 327 -17.42 23.48 -1.75
C LYS A 327 -17.88 22.92 -3.12
N ASN A 328 -17.76 21.61 -3.33
CA ASN A 328 -18.21 20.98 -4.58
C ASN A 328 -19.73 20.99 -4.70
N ARG A 329 -20.46 20.79 -3.61
CA ARG A 329 -21.92 20.90 -3.58
C ARG A 329 -22.38 22.31 -3.91
N LEU A 330 -21.72 23.33 -3.35
CA LEU A 330 -22.02 24.75 -3.65
C LEU A 330 -21.69 25.13 -5.11
N ARG A 331 -20.62 24.58 -5.69
CA ARG A 331 -20.30 24.78 -7.12
C ARG A 331 -21.32 24.13 -8.04
N GLN A 332 -21.80 22.91 -7.75
CA GLN A 332 -22.84 22.24 -8.52
C GLN A 332 -24.19 22.98 -8.43
N HIS A 333 -24.56 23.49 -7.26
CA HIS A 333 -25.79 24.29 -7.10
C HIS A 333 -25.65 25.69 -7.70
N GLY A 334 -24.47 26.29 -7.67
CA GLY A 334 -24.20 27.56 -8.34
C GLY A 334 -24.31 27.52 -9.86
N ILE A 335 -23.92 26.40 -10.47
CA ILE A 335 -24.09 26.17 -11.92
C ILE A 335 -25.57 25.99 -12.27
N GLN A 336 -26.37 25.30 -11.46
CA GLN A 336 -27.81 25.15 -11.66
C GLN A 336 -28.56 26.50 -11.53
N LEU A 337 -28.17 27.37 -10.58
CA LEU A 337 -28.76 28.71 -10.46
C LEU A 337 -28.36 29.63 -11.63
N GLY A 338 -27.12 29.50 -12.12
CA GLY A 338 -26.65 30.27 -13.28
C GLY A 338 -27.41 29.96 -14.57
N SER A 339 -27.76 28.70 -14.79
CA SER A 339 -28.55 28.28 -15.98
C SER A 339 -30.01 28.71 -15.90
N LEU A 340 -30.62 28.70 -14.73
CA LEU A 340 -31.98 29.16 -14.50
C LEU A 340 -32.13 30.69 -14.68
N PHE A 341 -31.12 31.47 -14.31
CA PHE A 341 -31.12 32.91 -14.52
C PHE A 341 -30.89 33.33 -16.00
N GLN A 342 -30.26 32.48 -16.82
CA GLN A 342 -30.12 32.73 -18.26
C GLN A 342 -31.39 32.39 -19.01
N GLU A 343 -32.14 31.38 -18.64
CA GLU A 343 -33.41 31.04 -19.28
C GLU A 343 -34.54 32.05 -18.97
N SER A 344 -34.52 32.69 -17.80
CA SER A 344 -35.49 33.75 -17.45
C SER A 344 -35.26 35.02 -18.24
N ARG A 345 -34.03 35.41 -18.57
CA ARG A 345 -33.72 36.63 -19.38
C ARG A 345 -34.05 36.47 -20.86
N THR A 346 -34.10 35.27 -21.38
CA THR A 346 -34.50 35.01 -22.80
C THR A 346 -36.03 35.00 -23.00
N ARG A 347 -36.82 34.72 -21.95
CA ARG A 347 -38.29 34.75 -22.04
C ARG A 347 -38.90 36.18 -21.95
N GLU A 348 -38.20 37.14 -21.33
CA GLU A 348 -38.69 38.54 -21.27
C GLU A 348 -38.42 39.37 -22.53
N ARG A 349 -37.47 38.94 -23.40
CA ARG A 349 -37.19 39.64 -24.66
C ARG A 349 -38.09 39.21 -25.85
N GLY A 350 -38.92 38.19 -25.67
CA GLY A 350 -39.83 37.67 -26.71
C GLY A 350 -41.27 38.16 -26.62
N LYS A 351 -41.62 39.12 -25.77
CA LYS A 351 -42.97 39.63 -25.60
C LYS A 351 -43.17 41.10 -25.98
N ASN A 352 -42.16 41.77 -26.56
CA ASN A 352 -42.28 43.11 -27.09
C ASN A 352 -41.71 43.15 -28.51
N SER A 353 -42.46 42.57 -29.47
CA SER A 353 -42.40 42.86 -30.91
C SER A 353 -43.69 42.39 -31.55
#